data_9b62f401775aeae57975b2d73f6ff0df
#
_entry.id   9b62f401775aeae57975b2d73f6ff0df
#
_cell.length_a   1.000
_cell.length_b   1.000
_cell.length_c   1.000
_cell.angle_alpha   90.00
_cell.angle_beta   90.00
_cell.angle_gamma   90.00
#
_symmetry.space_group_name_H-M   'P 1'
#
loop_
_entity.id
_entity.type
_entity.pdbx_description
1 polymer ?
#
loop_
_entity_poly.entity_id
_entity_poly.type
_entity_poly.pdbx_seq_one_letter_code
_entity_poly.pdbx_strand_id
1 'polypeptide(L)'
;QWQQTVDKMKARSLHTGTILEHNRGGVVVAVGHLHGFLPASLMSQERQRRNTDSKPAERWKDMIGEEITFKIKEVDTEQNRIIISERAAEKEARAAHRAELLINIKPGQTHSGRVVSLADFGAFVDIGGIDGLAHISQLSWTHVDHPSEVLEVGQEIDVHILSVDRERQRIGLSLKALQEDPWAAIADIYQEGQLVRAIITRLTKFG
;
A
#
# COMPACT_ATOMS: atom_id res chain seq x y z
N GLN A 1 12.51 38.20 -8.02
CA GLN A 1 13.25 36.94 -8.30
C GLN A 1 12.86 35.82 -7.34
N TRP A 2 12.75 36.06 -6.02
CA TRP A 2 12.36 35.07 -5.01
C TRP A 2 10.94 34.48 -5.29
N GLN A 3 9.94 35.32 -5.54
CA GLN A 3 8.56 34.90 -5.87
C GLN A 3 8.47 34.05 -7.13
N GLN A 4 9.19 34.41 -8.20
CA GLN A 4 9.22 33.63 -9.44
C GLN A 4 9.88 32.26 -9.26
N THR A 5 10.89 32.16 -8.40
CA THR A 5 11.53 30.88 -8.06
C THR A 5 10.57 30.00 -7.26
N VAL A 6 9.85 30.56 -6.30
CA VAL A 6 8.85 29.87 -5.49
C VAL A 6 7.68 29.40 -6.34
N ASP A 7 7.18 30.21 -7.27
CA ASP A 7 6.07 29.84 -8.15
C ASP A 7 6.47 28.71 -9.12
N LYS A 8 7.68 28.73 -9.64
CA LYS A 8 8.27 27.62 -10.42
C LYS A 8 8.45 26.36 -9.59
N MET A 9 8.80 26.49 -8.32
CA MET A 9 8.93 25.37 -7.40
C MET A 9 7.56 24.81 -6.98
N LYS A 10 6.55 25.65 -6.78
CA LYS A 10 5.18 25.18 -6.52
C LYS A 10 4.58 24.41 -7.70
N ALA A 11 4.99 24.71 -8.92
CA ALA A 11 4.54 24.01 -10.12
C ALA A 11 5.09 22.58 -10.25
N ARG A 12 6.20 22.25 -9.59
CA ARG A 12 6.71 20.87 -9.48
C ARG A 12 6.16 20.23 -8.21
N SER A 13 5.60 19.04 -8.34
CA SER A 13 4.99 18.33 -7.21
C SER A 13 6.03 17.81 -6.21
N LEU A 14 7.22 17.39 -6.67
CA LEU A 14 8.27 16.79 -5.85
C LEU A 14 9.62 17.51 -6.07
N HIS A 15 10.34 17.71 -4.98
CA HIS A 15 11.68 18.30 -4.96
C HIS A 15 12.64 17.44 -4.15
N THR A 16 13.92 17.49 -4.49
CA THR A 16 15.00 16.89 -3.71
C THR A 16 15.88 17.96 -3.14
N GLY A 17 16.44 17.73 -1.98
CA GLY A 17 17.41 18.63 -1.34
C GLY A 17 18.13 17.97 -0.18
N THR A 18 19.26 18.56 0.19
CA THR A 18 20.14 18.03 1.24
C THR A 18 19.86 18.73 2.56
N ILE A 19 19.89 18.00 3.65
CA ILE A 19 19.76 18.53 5.01
C ILE A 19 21.06 19.25 5.37
N LEU A 20 20.96 20.53 5.67
CA LEU A 20 22.11 21.40 6.00
C LEU A 20 22.30 21.50 7.50
N GLU A 21 21.23 21.73 8.24
CA GLU A 21 21.26 22.03 9.67
C GLU A 21 20.08 21.39 10.39
N HIS A 22 20.18 21.25 11.69
CA HIS A 22 19.10 20.77 12.54
C HIS A 22 18.82 21.75 13.71
N ASN A 23 17.59 21.73 14.19
CA ASN A 23 17.19 22.40 15.40
C ASN A 23 16.21 21.54 16.22
N ARG A 24 15.74 22.04 17.38
CA ARG A 24 14.80 21.28 18.25
C ARG A 24 13.47 20.95 17.57
N GLY A 25 13.04 21.74 16.58
CA GLY A 25 11.73 21.59 15.92
C GLY A 25 11.78 20.83 14.60
N GLY A 26 12.97 20.56 14.06
CA GLY A 26 13.12 19.94 12.74
C GLY A 26 14.47 20.18 12.10
N VAL A 27 14.52 20.09 10.77
CA VAL A 27 15.74 20.29 9.99
C VAL A 27 15.59 21.37 8.93
N VAL A 28 16.70 21.97 8.54
CA VAL A 28 16.81 22.93 7.44
C VAL A 28 17.38 22.21 6.23
N VAL A 29 16.70 22.38 5.09
CA VAL A 29 17.02 21.68 3.83
C VAL A 29 17.33 22.69 2.75
N ALA A 30 18.34 22.41 1.93
CA ALA A 30 18.64 23.19 0.74
C ALA A 30 17.52 23.01 -0.31
N VAL A 31 16.93 24.11 -0.74
CA VAL A 31 15.90 24.16 -1.80
C VAL A 31 16.40 25.04 -2.94
N GLY A 32 17.30 24.51 -3.75
CA GLY A 32 18.04 25.31 -4.74
C GLY A 32 18.94 26.34 -4.05
N HIS A 33 18.67 27.62 -4.25
CA HIS A 33 19.39 28.73 -3.58
C HIS A 33 18.71 29.21 -2.29
N LEU A 34 17.62 28.56 -1.89
CA LEU A 34 16.82 28.92 -0.73
C LEU A 34 16.93 27.84 0.35
N HIS A 35 16.49 28.18 1.56
CA HIS A 35 16.42 27.25 2.68
C HIS A 35 14.96 26.94 3.02
N GLY A 36 14.63 25.67 3.08
CA GLY A 36 13.33 25.17 3.51
C GLY A 36 13.43 24.59 4.92
N PHE A 37 12.42 24.83 5.74
CA PHE A 37 12.29 24.21 7.04
C PHE A 37 11.36 22.99 6.96
N LEU A 38 11.84 21.87 7.45
CA LEU A 38 11.08 20.63 7.61
C LEU A 38 10.80 20.41 9.09
N PRO A 39 9.58 20.70 9.57
CA PRO A 39 9.18 20.39 10.93
C PRO A 39 9.20 18.89 11.20
N ALA A 40 9.55 18.48 12.42
CA ALA A 40 9.56 17.07 12.84
C ALA A 40 8.23 16.35 12.57
N SER A 41 7.11 17.04 12.73
CA SER A 41 5.76 16.49 12.44
C SER A 41 5.48 16.20 10.97
N LEU A 42 6.24 16.78 10.05
CA LEU A 42 6.12 16.64 8.60
C LEU A 42 7.20 15.75 7.98
N MET A 43 8.10 15.22 8.78
CA MET A 43 9.07 14.18 8.38
C MET A 43 8.38 12.84 8.17
N SER A 44 9.01 11.92 7.42
CA SER A 44 8.55 10.54 7.28
C SER A 44 8.45 9.83 8.63
N GLN A 45 7.56 8.86 8.74
CA GLN A 45 7.41 8.07 9.97
C GLN A 45 8.68 7.26 10.27
N GLU A 46 9.35 6.78 9.23
CA GLU A 46 10.58 6.00 9.37
C GLU A 46 11.70 6.85 10.01
N ARG A 47 11.90 8.09 9.53
CA ARG A 47 12.89 9.00 10.10
C ARG A 47 12.55 9.42 11.52
N GLN A 48 11.27 9.62 11.83
CA GLN A 48 10.84 9.92 13.19
C GLN A 48 11.16 8.79 14.18
N ARG A 49 11.01 7.51 13.73
CA ARG A 49 11.29 6.33 14.56
C ARG A 49 12.79 6.11 14.80
N ARG A 50 13.65 6.38 13.81
CA ARG A 50 15.11 6.17 13.94
C ARG A 50 15.72 6.94 15.12
N ASN A 51 15.16 8.09 15.47
CA ASN A 51 15.75 9.02 16.43
C ASN A 51 14.91 9.23 17.70
N THR A 52 14.09 8.25 18.08
CA THR A 52 13.21 8.37 19.26
C THR A 52 13.98 8.41 20.58
N ASP A 53 15.16 7.75 20.65
CA ASP A 53 15.93 7.57 21.88
C ASP A 53 17.01 8.66 22.10
N SER A 54 17.17 9.59 21.14
CA SER A 54 18.19 10.63 21.23
C SER A 54 17.70 11.85 22.02
N LYS A 55 18.65 12.57 22.66
CA LYS A 55 18.33 13.85 23.33
C LYS A 55 17.69 14.84 22.35
N PRO A 56 16.70 15.63 22.76
CA PRO A 56 15.96 16.53 21.86
C PRO A 56 16.81 17.49 21.04
N ALA A 57 17.99 17.87 21.56
CA ALA A 57 18.91 18.76 20.88
C ALA A 57 19.79 18.09 19.83
N GLU A 58 19.99 16.79 19.91
CA GLU A 58 20.86 15.99 19.02
C GLU A 58 20.06 15.05 18.10
N ARG A 59 18.75 15.04 18.27
CA ARG A 59 17.84 14.09 17.64
C ARG A 59 17.98 14.00 16.11
N TRP A 60 18.36 15.06 15.46
CA TRP A 60 18.44 15.16 14.00
C TRP A 60 19.86 15.31 13.46
N LYS A 61 20.87 15.20 14.34
CA LYS A 61 22.28 15.42 13.99
C LYS A 61 22.78 14.47 12.91
N ASP A 62 22.40 13.20 13.02
CA ASP A 62 22.84 12.15 12.11
C ASP A 62 22.23 12.23 10.70
N MET A 63 21.27 13.13 10.54
CA MET A 63 20.60 13.37 9.24
C MET A 63 21.27 14.44 8.40
N ILE A 64 22.23 15.17 8.94
CA ILE A 64 22.94 16.22 8.19
C ILE A 64 23.69 15.58 7.02
N GLY A 65 23.49 16.14 5.80
CA GLY A 65 24.06 15.62 4.57
C GLY A 65 23.20 14.55 3.86
N GLU A 66 22.12 14.07 4.49
CA GLU A 66 21.18 13.18 3.79
C GLU A 66 20.35 13.95 2.77
N GLU A 67 20.11 13.30 1.63
CA GLU A 67 19.19 13.79 0.62
C GLU A 67 17.76 13.36 0.94
N ILE A 68 16.83 14.30 0.84
CA ILE A 68 15.41 14.04 1.07
C ILE A 68 14.57 14.52 -0.09
N THR A 69 13.47 13.80 -0.34
CA THR A 69 12.43 14.22 -1.28
C THR A 69 11.28 14.84 -0.49
N PHE A 70 10.87 16.02 -0.88
CA PHE A 70 9.85 16.79 -0.17
C PHE A 70 8.92 17.52 -1.12
N LYS A 71 7.79 17.97 -0.58
CA LYS A 71 6.84 18.87 -1.22
C LYS A 71 6.77 20.18 -0.44
N ILE A 72 6.68 21.30 -1.15
CA ILE A 72 6.48 22.60 -0.53
C ILE A 72 5.03 22.68 -0.05
N LYS A 73 4.87 22.86 1.26
CA LYS A 73 3.55 22.97 1.90
C LYS A 73 3.09 24.41 2.00
N GLU A 74 3.98 25.30 2.43
CA GLU A 74 3.70 26.69 2.69
C GLU A 74 4.90 27.56 2.39
N VAL A 75 4.66 28.76 1.94
CA VAL A 75 5.69 29.76 1.67
C VAL A 75 5.28 31.05 2.33
N ASP A 76 6.06 31.46 3.31
CA ASP A 76 5.92 32.74 4.00
C ASP A 76 6.91 33.74 3.37
N THR A 77 6.36 34.69 2.63
CA THR A 77 7.13 35.73 1.92
C THR A 77 7.62 36.83 2.85
N GLU A 78 6.91 37.06 3.97
CA GLU A 78 7.28 38.11 4.93
C GLU A 78 8.51 37.68 5.79
N GLN A 79 8.53 36.38 6.14
CA GLN A 79 9.61 35.82 6.94
C GLN A 79 10.69 35.12 6.10
N ASN A 80 10.58 35.13 4.76
CA ASN A 80 11.46 34.39 3.83
C ASN A 80 11.59 32.90 4.21
N ARG A 81 10.49 32.30 4.64
CA ARG A 81 10.45 30.94 5.16
C ARG A 81 9.64 30.02 4.25
N ILE A 82 10.23 28.88 3.92
CA ILE A 82 9.57 27.81 3.15
C ILE A 82 9.35 26.64 4.09
N ILE A 83 8.11 26.22 4.26
CA ILE A 83 7.76 25.00 5.01
C ILE A 83 7.61 23.88 4.01
N ILE A 84 8.37 22.81 4.22
CA ILE A 84 8.39 21.62 3.39
C ILE A 84 7.85 20.40 4.15
N SER A 85 7.40 19.39 3.40
CA SER A 85 6.84 18.16 3.96
C SER A 85 7.34 16.95 3.19
N GLU A 86 8.05 16.06 3.86
CA GLU A 86 8.46 14.75 3.36
C GLU A 86 7.26 13.81 3.27
N ARG A 87 6.39 13.79 4.29
CA ARG A 87 5.16 12.97 4.29
C ARG A 87 4.22 13.28 3.12
N ALA A 88 4.13 14.55 2.70
CA ALA A 88 3.32 14.92 1.55
C ALA A 88 3.93 14.39 0.24
N ALA A 89 5.26 14.41 0.13
CA ALA A 89 5.99 13.85 -1.00
C ALA A 89 5.84 12.32 -1.07
N GLU A 90 6.02 11.62 0.05
CA GLU A 90 5.81 10.17 0.12
C GLU A 90 4.38 9.77 -0.26
N LYS A 91 3.39 10.51 0.25
CA LYS A 91 1.97 10.25 -0.09
C LYS A 91 1.72 10.42 -1.59
N GLU A 92 2.29 11.44 -2.21
CA GLU A 92 2.14 11.69 -3.66
C GLU A 92 2.88 10.64 -4.48
N ALA A 93 4.11 10.27 -4.08
CA ALA A 93 4.87 9.20 -4.74
C ALA A 93 4.13 7.85 -4.67
N ARG A 94 3.57 7.51 -3.51
CA ARG A 94 2.74 6.30 -3.34
C ARG A 94 1.48 6.35 -4.19
N ALA A 95 0.82 7.53 -4.27
CA ALA A 95 -0.37 7.69 -5.10
C ALA A 95 -0.05 7.57 -6.60
N ALA A 96 1.07 8.14 -7.05
CA ALA A 96 1.53 8.01 -8.43
C ALA A 96 1.88 6.55 -8.77
N HIS A 97 2.62 5.87 -7.91
CA HIS A 97 2.95 4.45 -8.08
C HIS A 97 1.70 3.56 -8.11
N ARG A 98 0.74 3.82 -7.19
CA ARG A 98 -0.56 3.13 -7.19
C ARG A 98 -1.33 3.35 -8.50
N ALA A 99 -1.35 4.58 -9.01
CA ALA A 99 -2.02 4.89 -10.28
C ALA A 99 -1.36 4.17 -11.47
N GLU A 100 -0.04 4.11 -11.51
CA GLU A 100 0.72 3.40 -12.54
C GLU A 100 0.45 1.89 -12.48
N LEU A 101 0.47 1.29 -11.30
CA LEU A 101 0.12 -0.12 -11.11
C LEU A 101 -1.30 -0.43 -11.59
N LEU A 102 -2.30 0.42 -11.26
CA LEU A 102 -3.69 0.25 -11.71
C LEU A 102 -3.85 0.31 -13.23
N ILE A 103 -2.97 1.01 -13.94
CA ILE A 103 -2.98 1.05 -15.41
C ILE A 103 -2.45 -0.27 -15.97
N ASN A 104 -1.40 -0.82 -15.36
CA ASN A 104 -0.69 -2.01 -15.85
C ASN A 104 -1.40 -3.32 -15.49
N ILE A 105 -2.14 -3.34 -14.39
CA ILE A 105 -2.89 -4.50 -13.91
C ILE A 105 -4.13 -4.73 -14.78
N LYS A 106 -4.30 -5.97 -15.25
CA LYS A 106 -5.45 -6.41 -16.05
C LYS A 106 -6.14 -7.62 -15.39
N PRO A 107 -7.47 -7.72 -15.51
CA PRO A 107 -8.17 -8.95 -15.16
C PRO A 107 -7.58 -10.16 -15.89
N GLY A 108 -7.53 -11.30 -15.22
CA GLY A 108 -6.95 -12.53 -15.76
C GLY A 108 -5.46 -12.74 -15.46
N GLN A 109 -4.77 -11.77 -14.88
CA GLN A 109 -3.37 -11.93 -14.47
C GLN A 109 -3.27 -12.53 -13.07
N THR A 110 -2.14 -13.23 -12.84
CA THR A 110 -1.75 -13.72 -11.51
C THR A 110 -0.63 -12.86 -10.97
N HIS A 111 -0.75 -12.44 -9.73
CA HIS A 111 0.26 -11.66 -9.01
C HIS A 111 0.52 -12.27 -7.64
N SER A 112 1.75 -12.17 -7.16
CA SER A 112 2.04 -12.46 -5.76
C SER A 112 1.70 -11.24 -4.91
N GLY A 113 1.15 -11.49 -3.74
CA GLY A 113 0.78 -10.45 -2.79
C GLY A 113 0.94 -10.93 -1.35
N ARG A 114 0.82 -10.00 -0.42
CA ARG A 114 0.91 -10.28 1.01
C ARG A 114 -0.41 -9.97 1.70
N VAL A 115 -0.89 -10.88 2.52
CA VAL A 115 -2.09 -10.68 3.33
C VAL A 115 -1.85 -9.58 4.36
N VAL A 116 -2.59 -8.48 4.25
CA VAL A 116 -2.48 -7.32 5.15
C VAL A 116 -3.43 -7.44 6.33
N SER A 117 -4.66 -7.85 6.07
CA SER A 117 -5.68 -8.03 7.11
C SER A 117 -6.76 -9.01 6.68
N LEU A 118 -7.41 -9.60 7.67
CA LEU A 118 -8.55 -10.50 7.50
C LEU A 118 -9.81 -9.86 8.09
N ALA A 119 -10.93 -9.97 7.39
CA ALA A 119 -12.24 -9.52 7.82
C ALA A 119 -13.24 -10.64 7.59
N ASP A 120 -14.41 -10.63 8.25
CA ASP A 120 -15.43 -11.68 8.14
C ASP A 120 -15.87 -11.97 6.70
N PHE A 121 -15.82 -10.95 5.83
CA PHE A 121 -16.25 -11.06 4.43
C PHE A 121 -15.10 -11.38 3.45
N GLY A 122 -13.84 -11.46 3.89
CA GLY A 122 -12.71 -11.76 3.02
C GLY A 122 -11.35 -11.28 3.53
N ALA A 123 -10.33 -11.42 2.69
CA ALA A 123 -8.95 -11.06 2.97
C ALA A 123 -8.51 -9.84 2.15
N PHE A 124 -7.81 -8.90 2.79
CA PHE A 124 -7.12 -7.82 2.09
C PHE A 124 -5.69 -8.25 1.80
N VAL A 125 -5.30 -8.15 0.54
CA VAL A 125 -3.98 -8.56 0.04
C VAL A 125 -3.32 -7.38 -0.67
N ASP A 126 -2.14 -7.00 -0.23
CA ASP A 126 -1.31 -6.00 -0.91
C ASP A 126 -0.56 -6.65 -2.08
N ILE A 127 -0.79 -6.15 -3.28
CA ILE A 127 -0.15 -6.60 -4.52
C ILE A 127 0.83 -5.55 -5.06
N GLY A 128 1.76 -5.11 -4.20
CA GLY A 128 2.80 -4.15 -4.58
C GLY A 128 2.42 -2.69 -4.37
N GLY A 129 1.64 -2.39 -3.32
CA GLY A 129 1.21 -1.03 -2.94
C GLY A 129 -0.25 -0.73 -3.25
N ILE A 130 -1.01 -1.72 -3.70
CA ILE A 130 -2.46 -1.64 -3.88
C ILE A 130 -3.12 -2.78 -3.10
N ASP A 131 -4.09 -2.42 -2.26
CA ASP A 131 -4.88 -3.39 -1.54
C ASP A 131 -5.99 -3.95 -2.43
N GLY A 132 -5.95 -5.24 -2.68
CA GLY A 132 -7.02 -5.99 -3.31
C GLY A 132 -7.86 -6.73 -2.26
N LEU A 133 -9.11 -7.04 -2.59
CA LEU A 133 -10.03 -7.81 -1.76
C LEU A 133 -10.27 -9.19 -2.39
N ALA A 134 -9.89 -10.24 -1.68
CA ALA A 134 -10.34 -11.59 -1.94
C ALA A 134 -11.56 -11.89 -1.06
N HIS A 135 -12.77 -11.89 -1.65
CA HIS A 135 -14.00 -12.21 -0.93
C HIS A 135 -13.94 -13.64 -0.40
N ILE A 136 -14.61 -13.94 0.71
CA ILE A 136 -14.59 -15.26 1.36
C ILE A 136 -14.96 -16.40 0.38
N SER A 137 -15.89 -16.18 -0.54
CA SER A 137 -16.27 -17.14 -1.59
C SER A 137 -15.18 -17.36 -2.68
N GLN A 138 -14.12 -16.54 -2.68
CA GLN A 138 -13.01 -16.59 -3.63
C GLN A 138 -11.71 -17.09 -3.00
N LEU A 139 -11.75 -17.53 -1.74
CA LEU A 139 -10.58 -18.04 -1.02
C LEU A 139 -10.35 -19.53 -1.29
N SER A 140 -11.42 -20.32 -1.29
CA SER A 140 -11.35 -21.77 -1.47
C SER A 140 -12.60 -22.32 -2.17
N TRP A 141 -12.47 -23.53 -2.71
CA TRP A 141 -13.59 -24.36 -3.20
C TRP A 141 -14.39 -24.99 -2.04
N THR A 142 -13.76 -25.22 -0.90
CA THR A 142 -14.44 -25.69 0.31
C THR A 142 -15.12 -24.52 1.02
N HIS A 143 -16.17 -24.83 1.78
CA HIS A 143 -16.83 -23.82 2.61
C HIS A 143 -15.89 -23.36 3.71
N VAL A 144 -15.73 -22.05 3.82
CA VAL A 144 -14.87 -21.36 4.81
C VAL A 144 -15.77 -20.41 5.58
N ASP A 145 -15.84 -20.56 6.89
CA ASP A 145 -16.67 -19.68 7.74
C ASP A 145 -15.94 -18.35 8.03
N HIS A 146 -14.61 -18.40 8.17
CA HIS A 146 -13.80 -17.20 8.37
C HIS A 146 -12.46 -17.31 7.61
N PRO A 147 -11.95 -16.22 6.99
CA PRO A 147 -10.70 -16.26 6.22
C PRO A 147 -9.46 -16.74 6.96
N SER A 148 -9.43 -16.62 8.31
CA SER A 148 -8.33 -17.13 9.15
C SER A 148 -8.19 -18.65 9.16
N GLU A 149 -9.15 -19.40 8.63
CA GLU A 149 -9.04 -20.86 8.48
C GLU A 149 -8.08 -21.25 7.36
N VAL A 150 -7.89 -20.39 6.38
CA VAL A 150 -7.10 -20.67 5.16
C VAL A 150 -5.94 -19.69 4.95
N LEU A 151 -5.93 -18.53 5.62
CA LEU A 151 -4.94 -17.48 5.45
C LEU A 151 -4.48 -16.90 6.78
N GLU A 152 -3.21 -16.49 6.82
CA GLU A 152 -2.63 -15.78 7.96
C GLU A 152 -2.19 -14.37 7.56
N VAL A 153 -2.29 -13.40 8.49
CA VAL A 153 -1.80 -12.04 8.26
C VAL A 153 -0.28 -12.05 8.11
N GLY A 154 0.21 -11.43 7.04
CA GLY A 154 1.63 -11.40 6.69
C GLY A 154 2.06 -12.51 5.74
N GLN A 155 1.20 -13.49 5.44
CA GLN A 155 1.47 -14.57 4.50
C GLN A 155 1.62 -14.04 3.08
N GLU A 156 2.58 -14.56 2.33
CA GLU A 156 2.72 -14.33 0.89
C GLU A 156 1.92 -15.39 0.13
N ILE A 157 1.10 -14.94 -0.79
CA ILE A 157 0.18 -15.78 -1.57
C ILE A 157 0.12 -15.30 -3.02
N ASP A 158 -0.12 -16.23 -3.93
CA ASP A 158 -0.46 -15.89 -5.31
C ASP A 158 -1.97 -15.69 -5.44
N VAL A 159 -2.36 -14.63 -6.13
CA VAL A 159 -3.74 -14.23 -6.33
C VAL A 159 -4.05 -13.98 -7.79
N HIS A 160 -5.21 -14.41 -8.23
CA HIS A 160 -5.72 -14.14 -9.57
C HIS A 160 -6.60 -12.89 -9.55
N ILE A 161 -6.40 -11.99 -10.52
CA ILE A 161 -7.15 -10.75 -10.62
C ILE A 161 -8.47 -11.00 -11.35
N LEU A 162 -9.59 -10.85 -10.63
CA LEU A 162 -10.94 -10.99 -11.20
C LEU A 162 -11.42 -9.69 -11.85
N SER A 163 -11.24 -8.58 -11.17
CA SER A 163 -11.75 -7.28 -11.61
C SER A 163 -10.87 -6.13 -11.10
N VAL A 164 -10.83 -5.05 -11.87
CA VAL A 164 -10.10 -3.82 -11.52
C VAL A 164 -11.07 -2.64 -11.62
N ASP A 165 -11.45 -2.09 -10.47
CA ASP A 165 -12.22 -0.84 -10.38
C ASP A 165 -11.25 0.33 -10.23
N ARG A 166 -11.01 1.04 -11.33
CA ARG A 166 -10.08 2.16 -11.40
C ARG A 166 -10.62 3.42 -10.72
N GLU A 167 -11.93 3.60 -10.69
CA GLU A 167 -12.56 4.78 -10.06
C GLU A 167 -12.46 4.68 -8.53
N ARG A 168 -12.77 3.51 -7.99
CA ARG A 168 -12.72 3.24 -6.54
C ARG A 168 -11.36 2.74 -6.07
N GLN A 169 -10.41 2.54 -7.00
CA GLN A 169 -9.08 1.99 -6.74
C GLN A 169 -9.14 0.65 -5.98
N ARG A 170 -10.05 -0.23 -6.38
CA ARG A 170 -10.26 -1.55 -5.76
C ARG A 170 -9.99 -2.65 -6.77
N ILE A 171 -9.37 -3.72 -6.30
CA ILE A 171 -9.07 -4.90 -7.10
C ILE A 171 -9.76 -6.09 -6.44
N GLY A 172 -10.57 -6.80 -7.23
CA GLY A 172 -11.15 -8.09 -6.84
C GLY A 172 -10.18 -9.21 -7.13
N LEU A 173 -9.88 -10.02 -6.11
CA LEU A 173 -8.92 -11.11 -6.15
C LEU A 173 -9.59 -12.46 -5.93
N SER A 174 -8.95 -13.52 -6.44
CA SER A 174 -9.37 -14.90 -6.21
C SER A 174 -8.15 -15.80 -5.99
N LEU A 175 -8.15 -16.58 -4.93
CA LEU A 175 -7.24 -17.69 -4.74
C LEU A 175 -7.83 -18.97 -5.36
N LYS A 176 -9.16 -19.09 -5.31
CA LYS A 176 -9.91 -20.21 -5.87
C LYS A 176 -9.63 -20.45 -7.35
N ALA A 177 -9.44 -19.37 -8.13
CA ALA A 177 -9.14 -19.45 -9.56
C ALA A 177 -7.76 -20.08 -9.88
N LEU A 178 -6.85 -20.14 -8.90
CA LEU A 178 -5.52 -20.77 -9.01
C LEU A 178 -5.52 -22.22 -8.52
N GLN A 179 -6.57 -22.65 -7.83
CA GLN A 179 -6.74 -24.02 -7.39
C GLN A 179 -7.41 -24.84 -8.49
N GLU A 180 -7.03 -26.10 -8.58
CA GLU A 180 -7.73 -27.04 -9.47
C GLU A 180 -9.21 -27.11 -9.08
N ASP A 181 -10.09 -27.02 -10.07
CA ASP A 181 -11.52 -27.17 -9.86
C ASP A 181 -11.83 -28.64 -9.50
N PRO A 182 -12.26 -28.92 -8.25
CA PRO A 182 -12.57 -30.29 -7.85
C PRO A 182 -13.69 -30.90 -8.72
N TRP A 183 -14.55 -30.05 -9.32
CA TRP A 183 -15.65 -30.51 -10.15
C TRP A 183 -15.20 -30.92 -11.57
N ALA A 184 -14.07 -30.34 -12.06
CA ALA A 184 -13.55 -30.73 -13.38
C ALA A 184 -13.11 -32.20 -13.42
N ALA A 185 -12.59 -32.72 -12.30
CA ALA A 185 -12.17 -34.12 -12.21
C ALA A 185 -13.27 -35.11 -11.83
N ILE A 186 -14.48 -34.64 -11.44
CA ILE A 186 -15.55 -35.49 -10.96
C ILE A 186 -16.07 -36.42 -12.07
N ALA A 187 -16.17 -35.93 -13.31
CA ALA A 187 -16.62 -36.74 -14.45
C ALA A 187 -15.67 -37.90 -14.79
N ASP A 188 -14.36 -37.73 -14.43
CA ASP A 188 -13.37 -38.79 -14.63
C ASP A 188 -13.31 -39.79 -13.47
N ILE A 189 -13.71 -39.36 -12.26
CA ILE A 189 -13.62 -40.15 -11.03
C ILE A 189 -14.92 -40.94 -10.81
N TYR A 190 -16.07 -40.38 -11.14
CA TYR A 190 -17.38 -40.96 -10.88
C TYR A 190 -18.21 -41.15 -12.16
N GLN A 191 -18.84 -42.27 -12.26
CA GLN A 191 -19.73 -42.62 -13.39
C GLN A 191 -21.18 -42.77 -12.92
N GLU A 192 -22.14 -42.47 -13.80
CA GLU A 192 -23.56 -42.68 -13.50
C GLU A 192 -23.82 -44.13 -13.12
N GLY A 193 -24.53 -44.34 -12.01
CA GLY A 193 -24.84 -45.66 -11.47
C GLY A 193 -23.77 -46.27 -10.56
N GLN A 194 -22.68 -45.61 -10.34
CA GLN A 194 -21.63 -46.07 -9.42
C GLN A 194 -22.07 -45.93 -7.96
N LEU A 195 -21.85 -46.97 -7.16
CA LEU A 195 -22.07 -46.95 -5.72
C LEU A 195 -20.91 -46.23 -5.02
N VAL A 196 -21.22 -45.12 -4.36
CA VAL A 196 -20.26 -44.33 -3.62
C VAL A 196 -20.63 -44.24 -2.13
N ARG A 197 -19.63 -44.24 -1.24
CA ARG A 197 -19.82 -43.89 0.18
C ARG A 197 -19.74 -42.40 0.35
N ALA A 198 -20.78 -41.80 0.92
CA ALA A 198 -20.82 -40.38 1.23
C ALA A 198 -21.28 -40.18 2.67
N ILE A 199 -20.84 -39.03 3.25
CA ILE A 199 -21.28 -38.58 4.56
C ILE A 199 -22.23 -37.42 4.36
N ILE A 200 -23.40 -37.49 4.97
CA ILE A 200 -24.35 -36.39 4.95
C ILE A 200 -23.80 -35.26 5.84
N THR A 201 -23.45 -34.14 5.23
CA THR A 201 -22.92 -32.99 5.93
C THR A 201 -23.98 -31.99 6.35
N ARG A 202 -25.11 -31.92 5.63
CA ARG A 202 -26.19 -30.97 5.89
C ARG A 202 -27.52 -31.48 5.35
N LEU A 203 -28.59 -31.32 6.13
CA LEU A 203 -29.97 -31.55 5.68
C LEU A 203 -30.61 -30.22 5.32
N THR A 204 -31.22 -30.13 4.14
CA THR A 204 -31.99 -28.96 3.73
C THR A 204 -33.49 -29.35 3.65
N LYS A 205 -34.37 -28.34 3.43
CA LYS A 205 -35.83 -28.58 3.36
C LYS A 205 -36.25 -29.45 2.15
N PHE A 206 -35.38 -29.68 1.19
CA PHE A 206 -35.63 -30.47 -0.04
C PHE A 206 -34.63 -31.62 -0.23
N GLY A 207 -33.89 -32.01 0.77
CA GLY A 207 -32.94 -33.11 0.73
C GLY A 207 -31.58 -32.79 1.36
#